data_98841848a62462e3b7a8bc0c3fad6a7a
#
_entry.id   98841848a62462e3b7a8bc0c3fad6a7a
#
_cell.length_a   1.000
_cell.length_b   1.000
_cell.length_c   1.000
_cell.angle_alpha   90.00
_cell.angle_beta   90.00
_cell.angle_gamma   90.00
#
_symmetry.space_group_name_H-M   'P 1'
#
loop_
_entity.id
_entity.type
_entity.pdbx_description
1 polymer ?
#
loop_
_entity_poly.entity_id
_entity_poly.type
_entity_poly.pdbx_seq_one_letter_code
_entity_poly.pdbx_strand_id
1 'polypeptide(L)'
;MFMHWIVDKLPEQSLLNTAGWRFIIPQLYKKYPNDDMNLNLSLSDPPDVQISQQKIDAIVYADFILNVVEGVDTIPVACISLEISGMGSVQITGNNLAGNFKMDDLNMSLKWSKIGTLHMFLIQPVMWTLIETVFLPYINARIGVGLPLPLIGGFMLRNAEIITSYSRITVCSDVTYQESFDGARIYTS
;
A
#
# COMPACT_ATOMS: atom_id res chain seq x y z
N MET A 1 11.18 7.63 -5.22
CA MET A 1 10.48 7.55 -6.51
C MET A 1 9.00 7.12 -6.40
N PHE A 2 8.44 7.02 -5.19
CA PHE A 2 7.06 6.55 -4.93
C PHE A 2 6.01 7.66 -4.84
N MET A 3 6.39 8.91 -4.64
CA MET A 3 5.47 9.98 -4.24
C MET A 3 4.86 10.82 -5.35
N HIS A 4 5.50 10.93 -6.50
CA HIS A 4 4.98 11.80 -7.57
C HIS A 4 3.67 11.29 -8.18
N TRP A 5 3.45 9.98 -8.14
CA TRP A 5 2.25 9.36 -8.69
C TRP A 5 1.03 9.40 -7.74
N ILE A 6 1.27 9.47 -6.42
CA ILE A 6 0.22 9.53 -5.39
C ILE A 6 -0.40 10.93 -5.34
N VAL A 7 0.41 11.96 -5.54
CA VAL A 7 -0.02 13.37 -5.53
C VAL A 7 -1.13 13.65 -6.55
N ASP A 8 -1.02 13.07 -7.76
CA ASP A 8 -1.99 13.28 -8.84
C ASP A 8 -3.34 12.57 -8.61
N LYS A 9 -3.44 11.69 -7.60
CA LYS A 9 -4.64 10.89 -7.28
C LYS A 9 -5.29 11.24 -5.95
N LEU A 10 -4.77 12.21 -5.23
CA LEU A 10 -5.44 12.69 -4.02
C LEU A 10 -6.78 13.33 -4.40
N PRO A 11 -7.90 12.87 -3.80
CA PRO A 11 -9.23 13.36 -4.16
C PRO A 11 -9.45 14.84 -3.83
N GLU A 12 -8.57 15.46 -3.04
CA GLU A 12 -8.61 16.87 -2.70
C GLU A 12 -7.19 17.46 -2.71
N GLN A 13 -6.94 18.38 -3.63
CA GLN A 13 -5.74 19.24 -3.63
C GLN A 13 -5.57 20.00 -2.29
N SER A 14 -6.63 20.09 -1.48
CA SER A 14 -6.64 20.71 -0.16
C SER A 14 -5.70 20.03 0.84
N LEU A 15 -5.46 18.72 0.75
CA LEU A 15 -4.54 18.02 1.66
C LEU A 15 -3.05 18.28 1.34
N LEU A 16 -2.75 18.81 0.16
CA LEU A 16 -1.39 19.19 -0.25
C LEU A 16 -1.08 20.66 0.03
N ASN A 17 -1.93 21.34 0.79
CA ASN A 17 -1.73 22.71 1.25
C ASN A 17 -2.12 22.83 2.73
N THR A 18 -1.39 23.63 3.48
CA THR A 18 -1.62 23.81 4.93
C THR A 18 -2.99 24.37 5.25
N ALA A 19 -3.63 25.07 4.30
CA ALA A 19 -4.99 25.57 4.44
C ALA A 19 -6.02 24.45 4.61
N GLY A 20 -5.82 23.29 3.98
CA GLY A 20 -6.67 22.10 4.15
C GLY A 20 -6.62 21.53 5.57
N TRP A 21 -5.50 21.72 6.25
CA TRP A 21 -5.26 21.21 7.61
C TRP A 21 -5.63 22.19 8.73
N ARG A 22 -6.05 23.40 8.41
CA ARG A 22 -6.28 24.49 9.38
C ARG A 22 -7.21 24.11 10.54
N PHE A 23 -8.20 23.26 10.33
CA PHE A 23 -9.13 22.81 11.35
C PHE A 23 -8.69 21.55 12.08
N ILE A 24 -7.79 20.77 11.46
CA ILE A 24 -7.29 19.50 11.97
C ILE A 24 -6.01 19.75 12.76
N ILE A 25 -5.09 20.55 12.21
CA ILE A 25 -3.82 20.94 12.80
C ILE A 25 -3.68 22.47 12.72
N PRO A 26 -4.37 23.25 13.58
CA PRO A 26 -4.34 24.72 13.55
C PRO A 26 -2.95 25.31 13.69
N GLN A 27 -2.06 24.65 14.44
CA GLN A 27 -0.68 25.08 14.67
C GLN A 27 0.14 25.03 13.39
N LEU A 28 -0.12 24.07 12.50
CA LEU A 28 0.50 23.96 11.18
C LEU A 28 0.18 25.20 10.35
N TYR A 29 -1.11 25.51 10.20
CA TYR A 29 -1.58 26.66 9.42
C TYR A 29 -1.12 28.01 10.01
N LYS A 30 -1.07 28.10 11.35
CA LYS A 30 -0.61 29.33 12.02
C LYS A 30 0.88 29.61 11.75
N LYS A 31 1.69 28.55 11.64
CA LYS A 31 3.15 28.69 11.42
C LYS A 31 3.50 28.80 9.94
N TYR A 32 2.74 28.14 9.08
CA TYR A 32 2.95 28.03 7.64
C TYR A 32 1.62 28.30 6.90
N PRO A 33 1.19 29.56 6.77
CA PRO A 33 -0.12 29.89 6.19
C PRO A 33 -0.12 29.78 4.67
N ASN A 34 -1.00 28.93 4.12
CA ASN A 34 -1.18 28.70 2.68
C ASN A 34 0.04 28.12 1.94
N ASP A 35 0.96 27.50 2.67
CA ASP A 35 2.12 26.84 2.06
C ASP A 35 1.72 25.47 1.50
N ASP A 36 2.42 25.07 0.45
CA ASP A 36 2.26 23.75 -0.14
C ASP A 36 2.85 22.67 0.78
N MET A 37 2.28 21.48 0.67
CA MET A 37 2.67 20.33 1.48
C MET A 37 3.06 19.13 0.64
N ASN A 38 3.92 18.33 1.23
CA ASN A 38 4.30 17.03 0.73
C ASN A 38 4.09 16.00 1.85
N LEU A 39 3.38 14.92 1.51
CA LEU A 39 3.05 13.84 2.44
C LEU A 39 3.88 12.61 2.09
N ASN A 40 4.68 12.12 3.03
CA ASN A 40 5.52 10.95 2.83
C ASN A 40 5.09 9.80 3.73
N LEU A 41 4.78 8.65 3.12
CA LEU A 41 4.50 7.40 3.82
C LEU A 41 5.62 6.40 3.50
N SER A 42 6.25 5.86 4.53
CA SER A 42 7.30 4.86 4.42
C SER A 42 7.10 3.74 5.44
N LEU A 43 7.42 2.50 5.06
CA LEU A 43 7.44 1.41 6.03
C LEU A 43 8.54 1.67 7.06
N SER A 44 8.21 1.53 8.35
CA SER A 44 9.17 1.62 9.45
C SER A 44 9.77 0.27 9.80
N ASP A 45 8.98 -0.80 9.67
CA ASP A 45 9.36 -2.17 9.97
C ASP A 45 8.78 -3.15 8.93
N PRO A 46 9.34 -4.37 8.82
CA PRO A 46 8.72 -5.42 8.03
C PRO A 46 7.30 -5.73 8.53
N PRO A 47 6.34 -6.00 7.62
CA PRO A 47 5.00 -6.41 8.03
C PRO A 47 5.01 -7.69 8.85
N ASP A 48 4.21 -7.76 9.91
CA ASP A 48 3.91 -9.00 10.61
C ASP A 48 2.72 -9.70 9.93
N VAL A 49 2.94 -10.92 9.43
CA VAL A 49 1.92 -11.69 8.70
C VAL A 49 1.68 -13.01 9.39
N GLN A 50 0.46 -13.23 9.84
CA GLN A 50 0.02 -14.46 10.50
C GLN A 50 -0.95 -15.23 9.61
N ILE A 51 -0.54 -16.42 9.18
CA ILE A 51 -1.34 -17.31 8.36
C ILE A 51 -1.92 -18.42 9.26
N SER A 52 -3.24 -18.55 9.21
CA SER A 52 -4.00 -19.59 9.90
C SER A 52 -4.88 -20.37 8.92
N GLN A 53 -5.68 -21.31 9.42
CA GLN A 53 -6.67 -21.98 8.59
C GLN A 53 -7.73 -20.97 8.14
N GLN A 54 -7.78 -20.68 6.84
CA GLN A 54 -8.74 -19.78 6.20
C GLN A 54 -8.58 -18.27 6.49
N LYS A 55 -7.52 -17.85 7.22
CA LYS A 55 -7.32 -16.45 7.54
C LYS A 55 -5.85 -16.05 7.40
N ILE A 56 -5.63 -14.89 6.82
CA ILE A 56 -4.34 -14.24 6.76
C ILE A 56 -4.52 -12.87 7.42
N ASP A 57 -3.92 -12.68 8.59
CA ASP A 57 -3.88 -11.40 9.27
C ASP A 57 -2.55 -10.73 8.98
N ALA A 58 -2.54 -9.43 8.80
CA ALA A 58 -1.32 -8.67 8.63
C ALA A 58 -1.36 -7.35 9.40
N ILE A 59 -0.22 -6.98 9.97
CA ILE A 59 0.03 -5.69 10.61
C ILE A 59 1.15 -5.01 9.85
N VAL A 60 0.91 -3.80 9.39
CA VAL A 60 1.87 -2.98 8.64
C VAL A 60 2.25 -1.78 9.49
N TYR A 61 3.54 -1.60 9.73
CA TYR A 61 4.10 -0.47 10.46
C TYR A 61 4.65 0.55 9.48
N ALA A 62 4.22 1.80 9.61
CA ALA A 62 4.64 2.87 8.72
C ALA A 62 4.83 4.20 9.46
N ASP A 63 5.70 5.05 8.93
CA ASP A 63 5.86 6.44 9.35
C ASP A 63 5.24 7.36 8.29
N PHE A 64 4.37 8.24 8.74
CA PHE A 64 3.76 9.28 7.93
C PHE A 64 4.36 10.64 8.28
N ILE A 65 5.09 11.24 7.34
CA ILE A 65 5.79 12.50 7.54
C ILE A 65 5.06 13.61 6.82
N LEU A 66 4.66 14.63 7.58
CA LEU A 66 4.14 15.89 7.07
C LEU A 66 5.32 16.82 6.77
N ASN A 67 5.42 17.24 5.52
CA ASN A 67 6.42 18.22 5.08
C ASN A 67 5.73 19.47 4.55
N VAL A 68 6.27 20.64 4.86
CA VAL A 68 5.90 21.92 4.26
C VAL A 68 6.93 22.25 3.19
N VAL A 69 6.50 22.82 2.07
CA VAL A 69 7.35 23.22 0.95
C VAL A 69 7.47 24.75 0.95
N GLU A 70 8.64 25.26 1.31
CA GLU A 70 8.98 26.68 1.23
C GLU A 70 9.94 26.92 0.06
N GLY A 71 9.41 27.37 -1.08
CA GLY A 71 10.22 27.58 -2.28
C GLY A 71 10.81 26.27 -2.81
N VAL A 72 12.13 26.09 -2.64
CA VAL A 72 12.84 24.86 -3.04
C VAL A 72 13.09 23.89 -1.89
N ASP A 73 12.84 24.32 -0.66
CA ASP A 73 13.12 23.56 0.55
C ASP A 73 11.90 22.75 1.01
N THR A 74 12.13 21.52 1.43
CA THR A 74 11.12 20.65 2.03
C THR A 74 11.42 20.48 3.51
N ILE A 75 10.55 21.03 4.35
CA ILE A 75 10.72 21.09 5.80
C ILE A 75 9.84 20.03 6.48
N PRO A 76 10.40 18.96 7.08
CA PRO A 76 9.62 18.02 7.86
C PRO A 76 9.15 18.66 9.17
N VAL A 77 7.84 18.70 9.38
CA VAL A 77 7.20 19.37 10.51
C VAL A 77 6.62 18.44 11.55
N ALA A 78 6.22 17.23 11.16
CA ALA A 78 5.75 16.18 12.08
C ALA A 78 5.91 14.78 11.46
N CYS A 79 6.04 13.79 12.34
CA CYS A 79 6.01 12.38 11.98
C CYS A 79 5.00 11.65 12.88
N ILE A 80 4.13 10.88 12.26
CA ILE A 80 3.11 10.07 12.90
C ILE A 80 3.43 8.61 12.59
N SER A 81 3.58 7.78 13.62
CA SER A 81 3.69 6.33 13.44
C SER A 81 2.32 5.72 13.30
N LEU A 82 2.18 4.86 12.32
CA LEU A 82 0.96 4.15 11.95
C LEU A 82 1.16 2.65 12.18
N GLU A 83 0.15 2.02 12.76
CA GLU A 83 -0.02 0.58 12.82
C GLU A 83 -1.33 0.23 12.13
N ILE A 84 -1.22 -0.36 10.95
CA ILE A 84 -2.35 -0.67 10.06
C ILE A 84 -2.60 -2.16 10.13
N SER A 85 -3.71 -2.57 10.75
CA SER A 85 -4.11 -3.97 10.86
C SER A 85 -5.17 -4.30 9.83
N GLY A 86 -5.14 -5.54 9.33
CA GLY A 86 -6.16 -5.97 8.38
C GLY A 86 -6.00 -7.41 7.94
N MET A 87 -6.87 -7.78 7.00
CA MET A 87 -6.93 -9.12 6.43
C MET A 87 -6.34 -9.17 5.04
N GLY A 88 -5.47 -10.14 4.83
CA GLY A 88 -4.97 -10.54 3.52
C GLY A 88 -5.85 -11.63 2.89
N SER A 89 -5.90 -11.64 1.58
CA SER A 89 -6.41 -12.76 0.79
C SER A 89 -5.44 -13.08 -0.33
N VAL A 90 -5.43 -14.34 -0.76
CA VAL A 90 -4.57 -14.81 -1.85
C VAL A 90 -5.38 -15.57 -2.87
N GLN A 91 -5.01 -15.46 -4.13
CA GLN A 91 -5.64 -16.15 -5.26
C GLN A 91 -4.60 -16.49 -6.32
N ILE A 92 -4.89 -17.51 -7.12
CA ILE A 92 -4.10 -17.83 -8.30
C ILE A 92 -4.68 -17.09 -9.50
N THR A 93 -3.84 -16.32 -10.17
CA THR A 93 -4.18 -15.62 -11.41
C THR A 93 -3.18 -16.02 -12.48
N GLY A 94 -3.61 -16.88 -13.40
CA GLY A 94 -2.70 -17.57 -14.33
C GLY A 94 -1.68 -18.43 -13.58
N ASN A 95 -0.41 -18.14 -13.74
CA ASN A 95 0.69 -18.81 -13.04
C ASN A 95 1.25 -17.97 -11.85
N ASN A 96 0.52 -16.94 -11.41
CA ASN A 96 0.95 -16.05 -10.33
C ASN A 96 0.11 -16.27 -9.07
N LEU A 97 0.76 -16.17 -7.92
CA LEU A 97 0.11 -16.04 -6.62
C LEU A 97 -0.13 -14.55 -6.37
N ALA A 98 -1.36 -14.09 -6.57
CA ALA A 98 -1.79 -12.73 -6.35
C ALA A 98 -2.33 -12.54 -4.93
N GLY A 99 -2.20 -11.34 -4.40
CA GLY A 99 -2.68 -10.96 -3.08
C GLY A 99 -3.62 -9.77 -3.13
N ASN A 100 -4.36 -9.61 -2.04
CA ASN A 100 -5.14 -8.41 -1.73
C ASN A 100 -5.10 -8.18 -0.22
N PHE A 101 -5.10 -6.92 0.20
CA PHE A 101 -5.13 -6.53 1.60
C PHE A 101 -6.30 -5.57 1.85
N LYS A 102 -7.05 -5.80 2.92
CA LYS A 102 -8.13 -4.95 3.39
C LYS A 102 -7.81 -4.49 4.80
N MET A 103 -7.82 -3.18 5.02
CA MET A 103 -7.63 -2.59 6.34
C MET A 103 -8.88 -2.79 7.20
N ASP A 104 -8.68 -3.18 8.46
CA ASP A 104 -9.73 -3.33 9.46
C ASP A 104 -9.57 -2.32 10.61
N ASP A 105 -8.32 -1.94 10.95
CA ASP A 105 -8.04 -1.00 12.03
C ASP A 105 -6.79 -0.16 11.73
N LEU A 106 -6.76 1.05 12.33
CA LEU A 106 -5.67 2.01 12.23
C LEU A 106 -5.37 2.61 13.61
N ASN A 107 -4.24 2.24 14.17
CA ASN A 107 -3.68 2.86 15.36
C ASN A 107 -2.62 3.90 14.97
N MET A 108 -2.61 5.03 15.68
CA MET A 108 -1.71 6.13 15.38
C MET A 108 -1.09 6.71 16.64
N SER A 109 0.19 7.04 16.56
CA SER A 109 0.92 7.74 17.63
C SER A 109 1.82 8.83 17.07
N LEU A 110 1.96 9.92 17.83
CA LEU A 110 2.88 10.99 17.46
C LEU A 110 4.32 10.56 17.75
N LYS A 111 5.15 10.45 16.71
CA LYS A 111 6.58 10.13 16.87
C LYS A 111 7.37 11.38 17.24
N TRP A 112 7.16 12.46 16.52
CA TRP A 112 7.70 13.80 16.82
C TRP A 112 6.93 14.90 16.09
N SER A 113 7.01 16.13 16.62
CA SER A 113 6.42 17.33 16.02
C SER A 113 7.24 18.58 16.31
N LYS A 114 7.44 19.40 15.28
CA LYS A 114 8.07 20.74 15.36
C LYS A 114 7.05 21.88 15.42
N ILE A 115 5.76 21.52 15.41
CA ILE A 115 4.63 22.47 15.39
C ILE A 115 3.76 22.37 16.64
N GLY A 116 4.22 21.66 17.67
CA GLY A 116 3.53 21.49 18.94
C GLY A 116 2.71 20.20 18.99
N THR A 117 1.77 20.15 19.93
CA THR A 117 0.93 18.96 20.17
C THR A 117 -0.07 18.76 19.05
N LEU A 118 -0.14 17.54 18.53
CA LEU A 118 -1.13 17.10 17.54
C LEU A 118 -2.22 16.28 18.21
N HIS A 119 -3.46 16.53 17.84
CA HIS A 119 -4.61 15.76 18.35
C HIS A 119 -4.91 14.61 17.40
N MET A 120 -4.40 13.41 17.71
CA MET A 120 -4.51 12.22 16.84
C MET A 120 -5.95 11.89 16.48
N PHE A 121 -6.93 12.10 17.38
CA PHE A 121 -8.34 11.84 17.13
C PHE A 121 -8.94 12.70 16.00
N LEU A 122 -8.37 13.89 15.72
CA LEU A 122 -8.79 14.75 14.59
C LEU A 122 -8.12 14.32 13.29
N ILE A 123 -6.91 13.77 13.38
CA ILE A 123 -6.11 13.35 12.22
C ILE A 123 -6.54 11.96 11.74
N GLN A 124 -6.95 11.08 12.64
CA GLN A 124 -7.27 9.69 12.35
C GLN A 124 -8.32 9.49 11.24
N PRO A 125 -9.46 10.22 11.21
CA PRO A 125 -10.43 10.07 10.12
C PRO A 125 -9.87 10.45 8.74
N VAL A 126 -9.01 11.49 8.69
CA VAL A 126 -8.36 11.93 7.46
C VAL A 126 -7.36 10.88 7.00
N MET A 127 -6.54 10.36 7.93
CA MET A 127 -5.58 9.30 7.63
C MET A 127 -6.25 8.00 7.20
N TRP A 128 -7.34 7.61 7.85
CA TRP A 128 -8.16 6.46 7.46
C TRP A 128 -8.59 6.59 6.00
N THR A 129 -9.25 7.71 5.66
CA THR A 129 -9.72 7.97 4.31
C THR A 129 -8.57 7.98 3.29
N LEU A 130 -7.45 8.62 3.62
CA LEU A 130 -6.28 8.70 2.75
C LEU A 130 -5.68 7.31 2.49
N ILE A 131 -5.54 6.50 3.54
CA ILE A 131 -5.03 5.12 3.40
C ILE A 131 -5.99 4.29 2.57
N GLU A 132 -7.30 4.32 2.86
CA GLU A 132 -8.29 3.50 2.20
C GLU A 132 -8.52 3.88 0.72
N THR A 133 -8.50 5.18 0.40
CA THR A 133 -8.83 5.64 -0.95
C THR A 133 -7.62 5.81 -1.87
N VAL A 134 -6.42 5.99 -1.32
CA VAL A 134 -5.21 6.26 -2.11
C VAL A 134 -4.18 5.15 -1.96
N PHE A 135 -3.74 4.87 -0.72
CA PHE A 135 -2.62 3.94 -0.51
C PHE A 135 -3.00 2.48 -0.72
N LEU A 136 -4.14 2.03 -0.19
CA LEU A 136 -4.58 0.64 -0.34
C LEU A 136 -4.86 0.24 -1.79
N PRO A 137 -5.57 1.03 -2.61
CA PRO A 137 -5.74 0.72 -4.01
C PRO A 137 -4.40 0.59 -4.76
N TYR A 138 -3.43 1.45 -4.44
CA TYR A 138 -2.10 1.38 -5.03
C TYR A 138 -1.35 0.10 -4.61
N ILE A 139 -1.35 -0.23 -3.32
CA ILE A 139 -0.73 -1.44 -2.79
C ILE A 139 -1.40 -2.68 -3.40
N ASN A 140 -2.74 -2.73 -3.39
CA ASN A 140 -3.51 -3.85 -3.94
C ASN A 140 -3.29 -4.04 -5.44
N ALA A 141 -3.14 -2.95 -6.20
CA ALA A 141 -2.76 -3.06 -7.61
C ALA A 141 -1.37 -3.70 -7.80
N ARG A 142 -0.43 -3.49 -6.87
CA ARG A 142 0.91 -4.08 -6.92
C ARG A 142 0.93 -5.55 -6.50
N ILE A 143 0.33 -5.88 -5.36
CA ILE A 143 0.27 -7.27 -4.87
C ILE A 143 -0.71 -8.12 -5.69
N GLY A 144 -1.69 -7.49 -6.35
CA GLY A 144 -2.65 -8.14 -7.25
C GLY A 144 -2.03 -8.63 -8.57
N VAL A 145 -0.90 -8.07 -9.02
CA VAL A 145 -0.10 -8.63 -10.12
C VAL A 145 0.43 -10.02 -9.75
N GLY A 146 0.74 -10.20 -8.47
CA GLY A 146 1.20 -11.46 -7.90
C GLY A 146 2.67 -11.78 -8.16
N LEU A 147 3.12 -12.81 -7.48
CA LEU A 147 4.45 -13.39 -7.63
C LEU A 147 4.36 -14.62 -8.55
N PRO A 148 5.25 -14.76 -9.55
CA PRO A 148 5.26 -15.94 -10.40
C PRO A 148 5.57 -17.19 -9.59
N LEU A 149 4.76 -18.21 -9.75
CA LEU A 149 5.01 -19.52 -9.15
C LEU A 149 6.17 -20.23 -9.91
N PRO A 150 7.00 -21.02 -9.20
CA PRO A 150 8.15 -21.70 -9.81
C PRO A 150 7.70 -22.89 -10.66
N LEU A 151 7.23 -22.60 -11.88
CA LEU A 151 6.82 -23.61 -12.85
C LEU A 151 7.90 -23.78 -13.92
N ILE A 152 7.99 -25.01 -14.45
CA ILE A 152 8.82 -25.30 -15.62
C ILE A 152 8.20 -24.60 -16.84
N GLY A 153 9.04 -24.02 -17.70
CA GLY A 153 8.57 -23.32 -18.91
C GLY A 153 7.66 -24.17 -19.79
N GLY A 154 6.58 -23.57 -20.27
CA GLY A 154 5.55 -24.25 -21.07
C GLY A 154 4.42 -24.92 -20.27
N PHE A 155 4.53 -24.97 -18.92
CA PHE A 155 3.45 -25.48 -18.08
C PHE A 155 2.57 -24.35 -17.54
N MET A 156 1.28 -24.63 -17.45
CA MET A 156 0.28 -23.77 -16.87
C MET A 156 -0.51 -24.51 -15.81
N LEU A 157 -0.85 -23.81 -14.74
CA LEU A 157 -1.73 -24.31 -13.69
C LEU A 157 -3.17 -24.37 -14.19
N ARG A 158 -3.86 -25.47 -13.84
CA ARG A 158 -5.31 -25.62 -14.04
C ARG A 158 -5.97 -26.08 -12.76
N ASN A 159 -7.21 -25.60 -12.53
CA ASN A 159 -7.97 -25.93 -11.33
C ASN A 159 -7.18 -25.72 -10.05
N ALA A 160 -6.42 -24.62 -9.99
CA ALA A 160 -5.56 -24.34 -8.86
C ALA A 160 -6.37 -23.99 -7.62
N GLU A 161 -6.11 -24.68 -6.51
CA GLU A 161 -6.69 -24.45 -5.20
C GLU A 161 -5.63 -23.99 -4.21
N ILE A 162 -6.01 -23.04 -3.35
CA ILE A 162 -5.15 -22.54 -2.28
C ILE A 162 -5.64 -23.09 -0.95
N ILE A 163 -4.75 -23.75 -0.23
CA ILE A 163 -4.99 -24.23 1.13
C ILE A 163 -4.10 -23.45 2.06
N THR A 164 -4.70 -22.67 2.97
CA THR A 164 -3.98 -21.99 4.05
C THR A 164 -3.99 -22.88 5.29
N SER A 165 -2.86 -22.97 5.94
CA SER A 165 -2.68 -23.64 7.21
C SER A 165 -1.68 -22.82 8.06
N TYR A 166 -1.45 -23.22 9.31
CA TYR A 166 -0.54 -22.45 10.19
C TYR A 166 0.81 -22.16 9.52
N SER A 167 1.08 -20.86 9.35
CA SER A 167 2.31 -20.31 8.72
C SER A 167 2.62 -20.85 7.32
N ARG A 168 1.60 -21.33 6.57
CA ARG A 168 1.81 -21.97 5.27
C ARG A 168 0.68 -21.66 4.29
N ILE A 169 1.06 -21.39 3.04
CA ILE A 169 0.16 -21.37 1.88
C ILE A 169 0.59 -22.53 0.98
N THR A 170 -0.33 -23.43 0.68
CA THR A 170 -0.13 -24.56 -0.22
C THR A 170 -0.98 -24.35 -1.48
N VAL A 171 -0.37 -24.49 -2.63
CA VAL A 171 -1.06 -24.47 -3.92
C VAL A 171 -1.13 -25.89 -4.46
N CYS A 172 -2.34 -26.39 -4.67
CA CYS A 172 -2.61 -27.67 -5.32
C CYS A 172 -3.21 -27.40 -6.70
N SER A 173 -2.71 -28.04 -7.75
CA SER A 173 -3.17 -27.77 -9.12
C SER A 173 -2.88 -28.94 -10.04
N ASP A 174 -3.75 -29.12 -11.03
CA ASP A 174 -3.41 -29.83 -12.25
C ASP A 174 -2.44 -28.95 -13.07
N VAL A 175 -1.61 -29.56 -13.91
CA VAL A 175 -0.71 -28.87 -14.83
C VAL A 175 -0.98 -29.30 -16.26
N THR A 176 -0.99 -28.34 -17.18
CA THR A 176 -1.07 -28.61 -18.63
C THR A 176 0.12 -28.01 -19.33
N TYR A 177 0.66 -28.72 -20.29
CA TYR A 177 1.70 -28.21 -21.16
C TYR A 177 1.05 -27.47 -22.33
N GLN A 178 1.48 -26.23 -22.55
CA GLN A 178 1.07 -25.45 -23.71
C GLN A 178 2.29 -25.31 -24.63
N GLU A 179 2.28 -26.02 -25.77
CA GLU A 179 3.26 -25.79 -26.81
C GLU A 179 3.17 -24.33 -27.29
N SER A 180 4.24 -23.58 -27.15
CA SER A 180 4.37 -22.34 -27.88
C SER A 180 4.50 -22.68 -29.36
N PHE A 181 3.44 -22.48 -30.15
CA PHE A 181 3.57 -22.42 -31.60
C PHE A 181 4.40 -21.19 -31.95
N ASP A 182 5.71 -21.38 -31.94
CA ASP A 182 6.62 -20.46 -32.59
C ASP A 182 6.35 -20.59 -34.08
N GLY A 183 5.74 -19.56 -34.68
CA GLY A 183 5.22 -19.58 -36.05
C GLY A 183 6.29 -20.07 -37.03
N ALA A 184 6.06 -21.24 -37.60
CA ALA A 184 6.86 -21.75 -38.70
C ALA A 184 6.89 -20.68 -39.80
N ARG A 185 8.05 -20.06 -40.00
CA ARG A 185 8.31 -19.28 -41.22
C ARG A 185 8.25 -20.27 -42.40
N ILE A 186 7.13 -20.22 -43.10
CA ILE A 186 6.99 -20.88 -44.40
C ILE A 186 7.93 -20.12 -45.33
N TYR A 187 9.11 -20.71 -45.57
CA TYR A 187 9.91 -20.32 -46.71
C TYR A 187 9.26 -20.92 -47.95
N THR A 188 8.54 -20.11 -48.69
CA THR A 188 8.13 -20.44 -50.07
C THR A 188 9.34 -20.19 -50.95
N SER A 189 9.88 -21.26 -51.51
CA SER A 189 10.85 -21.27 -52.62
C SER A 189 10.23 -20.78 -53.91
#